data_e843beebf86256204074f6e14534e46b
#
_entry.id   e843beebf86256204074f6e14534e46b
#
_cell.length_a   1.000
_cell.length_b   1.000
_cell.length_c   1.000
_cell.angle_alpha   90.00
_cell.angle_beta   90.00
_cell.angle_gamma   90.00
#
_symmetry.space_group_name_H-M   'P 1'
#
loop_
_entity.id
_entity.type
_entity.pdbx_description
1 polymer ?
#
loop_
_entity_poly.entity_id
_entity_poly.type
_entity_poly.pdbx_seq_one_letter_code
_entity_poly.pdbx_strand_id
1 'polypeptide(L)'
;MLGLDLSLSSIMVKIEHQKNKMKRLAKIIRLITIPTNLFFAAFLLIYFTNRDSFPTAFSVIIPVILIGGVVLVSYLVSFIIVKKKPNLDLRRCQRFLAFIFSFIGYLAAFIISICCKFSRLEMTFISTYFFTVCFLSIFNLFKIKASGHAAGIFGPLIYVCYFINIWYCIPCSIILFSSMWASLYLKRHTLKQFLLGFLCTTLGFILSIIIF
;
A
#
# COMPACT_ATOMS: atom_id res chain seq x y z
N MET A 1 -42.83 22.63 -25.04
CA MET A 1 -42.43 22.07 -23.75
C MET A 1 -41.88 20.63 -23.85
N LEU A 2 -42.43 19.73 -24.62
CA LEU A 2 -41.99 18.33 -24.79
C LEU A 2 -40.53 18.15 -25.33
N GLY A 3 -40.01 19.05 -26.15
CA GLY A 3 -38.68 18.89 -26.74
C GLY A 3 -37.50 19.20 -25.76
N LEU A 4 -37.73 20.04 -24.75
CA LEU A 4 -36.77 20.36 -23.72
C LEU A 4 -36.60 19.21 -22.69
N ASP A 5 -37.67 18.51 -22.38
CA ASP A 5 -37.65 17.37 -21.44
C ASP A 5 -36.89 16.17 -22.01
N LEU A 6 -37.02 15.88 -23.31
CA LEU A 6 -36.29 14.81 -23.99
C LEU A 6 -34.79 15.09 -24.07
N SER A 7 -34.39 16.36 -24.24
CA SER A 7 -32.97 16.76 -24.25
C SER A 7 -32.32 16.66 -22.85
N LEU A 8 -33.03 17.07 -21.81
CA LEU A 8 -32.58 16.97 -20.42
C LEU A 8 -32.42 15.54 -19.98
N SER A 9 -33.39 14.66 -20.31
CA SER A 9 -33.30 13.24 -19.99
C SER A 9 -32.10 12.55 -20.67
N SER A 10 -31.85 12.86 -21.92
CA SER A 10 -30.69 12.33 -22.66
C SER A 10 -29.34 12.79 -22.08
N ILE A 11 -29.24 14.03 -21.61
CA ILE A 11 -28.06 14.59 -20.97
C ILE A 11 -27.84 13.89 -19.60
N MET A 12 -28.90 13.72 -18.81
CA MET A 12 -28.80 13.02 -17.52
C MET A 12 -28.35 11.58 -17.67
N VAL A 13 -28.86 10.85 -18.64
CA VAL A 13 -28.42 9.47 -18.96
C VAL A 13 -26.94 9.43 -19.35
N LYS A 14 -26.47 10.37 -20.18
CA LYS A 14 -25.05 10.46 -20.55
C LYS A 14 -24.16 10.74 -19.33
N ILE A 15 -24.55 11.66 -18.46
CA ILE A 15 -23.80 12.01 -17.23
C ILE A 15 -23.73 10.79 -16.31
N GLU A 16 -24.81 10.07 -16.12
CA GLU A 16 -24.86 8.87 -15.28
C GLU A 16 -23.99 7.74 -15.87
N HIS A 17 -24.04 7.53 -17.16
CA HIS A 17 -23.19 6.57 -17.87
C HIS A 17 -21.70 6.90 -17.68
N GLN A 18 -21.32 8.17 -17.86
CA GLN A 18 -19.96 8.64 -17.66
C GLN A 18 -19.48 8.47 -16.21
N LYS A 19 -20.33 8.78 -15.22
CA LYS A 19 -20.07 8.58 -13.80
C LYS A 19 -19.83 7.10 -13.47
N ASN A 20 -20.63 6.20 -14.04
CA ASN A 20 -20.48 4.76 -13.85
C ASN A 20 -19.19 4.24 -14.49
N LYS A 21 -18.79 4.74 -15.66
CA LYS A 21 -17.49 4.43 -16.32
C LYS A 21 -16.31 4.86 -15.46
N MET A 22 -16.32 6.08 -14.95
CA MET A 22 -15.27 6.60 -14.07
C MET A 22 -15.17 5.81 -12.76
N LYS A 23 -16.30 5.41 -12.19
CA LYS A 23 -16.34 4.57 -10.98
C LYS A 23 -15.74 3.18 -11.22
N ARG A 24 -15.99 2.59 -12.39
CA ARG A 24 -15.35 1.31 -12.80
C ARG A 24 -13.83 1.48 -12.95
N LEU A 25 -13.38 2.53 -13.65
CA LEU A 25 -11.97 2.83 -13.82
C LEU A 25 -11.26 3.01 -12.47
N ALA A 26 -11.83 3.80 -11.56
CA ALA A 26 -11.27 3.99 -10.23
C ALA A 26 -11.18 2.68 -9.42
N LYS A 27 -12.14 1.76 -9.58
CA LYS A 27 -12.07 0.44 -8.95
C LYS A 27 -10.95 -0.42 -9.53
N ILE A 28 -10.75 -0.40 -10.85
CA ILE A 28 -9.69 -1.15 -11.55
C ILE A 28 -8.32 -0.63 -11.12
N ILE A 29 -8.09 0.69 -11.18
CA ILE A 29 -6.84 1.31 -10.74
C ILE A 29 -6.53 0.90 -9.30
N ARG A 30 -7.51 0.98 -8.40
CA ARG A 30 -7.32 0.61 -7.01
C ARG A 30 -7.03 -0.89 -6.81
N LEU A 31 -7.57 -1.75 -7.65
CA LEU A 31 -7.30 -3.19 -7.62
C LEU A 31 -5.86 -3.49 -8.07
N ILE A 32 -5.41 -2.85 -9.12
CA ILE A 32 -4.03 -3.00 -9.62
C ILE A 32 -3.01 -2.43 -8.62
N THR A 33 -3.32 -1.27 -8.02
CA THR A 33 -2.45 -0.58 -7.05
C THR A 33 -2.68 -1.02 -5.60
N ILE A 34 -3.13 -2.25 -5.35
CA ILE A 34 -3.13 -2.82 -4.01
C ILE A 34 -1.68 -2.84 -3.50
N PRO A 35 -1.42 -2.39 -2.24
CA PRO A 35 -0.07 -2.35 -1.67
C PRO A 35 0.72 -3.64 -1.85
N THR A 36 0.07 -4.79 -1.66
CA THR A 36 0.71 -6.10 -1.82
C THR A 36 1.18 -6.37 -3.24
N ASN A 37 0.38 -5.99 -4.26
CA ASN A 37 0.77 -6.16 -5.67
C ASN A 37 1.98 -5.31 -6.00
N LEU A 38 2.00 -4.05 -5.54
CA LEU A 38 3.12 -3.15 -5.73
C LEU A 38 4.36 -3.60 -4.97
N PHE A 39 4.18 -4.14 -3.77
CA PHE A 39 5.27 -4.77 -3.01
C PHE A 39 5.94 -5.87 -3.83
N PHE A 40 5.18 -6.85 -4.31
CA PHE A 40 5.75 -7.96 -5.08
C PHE A 40 6.39 -7.50 -6.39
N ALA A 41 5.74 -6.59 -7.11
CA ALA A 41 6.31 -6.06 -8.35
C ALA A 41 7.63 -5.31 -8.11
N ALA A 42 7.68 -4.43 -7.12
CA ALA A 42 8.89 -3.70 -6.77
C ALA A 42 9.97 -4.62 -6.20
N PHE A 43 9.62 -5.56 -5.33
CA PHE A 43 10.56 -6.52 -4.75
C PHE A 43 11.21 -7.39 -5.82
N LEU A 44 10.43 -7.93 -6.76
CA LEU A 44 10.98 -8.69 -7.88
C LEU A 44 11.91 -7.84 -8.75
N LEU A 45 11.51 -6.60 -9.05
CA LEU A 45 12.33 -5.70 -9.85
C LEU A 45 13.66 -5.38 -9.14
N ILE A 46 13.63 -5.09 -7.84
CA ILE A 46 14.82 -4.83 -7.02
C ILE A 46 15.70 -6.08 -6.93
N TYR A 47 15.11 -7.25 -6.71
CA TYR A 47 15.83 -8.52 -6.65
C TYR A 47 16.58 -8.82 -7.94
N PHE A 48 15.94 -8.70 -9.10
CA PHE A 48 16.59 -8.97 -10.38
C PHE A 48 17.66 -7.93 -10.75
N THR A 49 17.48 -6.68 -10.31
CA THR A 49 18.45 -5.60 -10.59
C THR A 49 19.64 -5.61 -9.63
N ASN A 50 19.44 -6.06 -8.38
CA ASN A 50 20.46 -6.03 -7.30
C ASN A 50 20.67 -7.43 -6.71
N ARG A 51 20.80 -8.44 -7.55
CA ARG A 51 20.83 -9.84 -7.13
C ARG A 51 21.93 -10.16 -6.11
N ASP A 52 23.08 -9.51 -6.24
CA ASP A 52 24.24 -9.68 -5.34
C ASP A 52 23.94 -9.21 -3.90
N SER A 53 22.96 -8.34 -3.74
CA SER A 53 22.50 -7.88 -2.42
C SER A 53 21.64 -8.90 -1.70
N PHE A 54 21.24 -10.01 -2.36
CA PHE A 54 20.42 -11.08 -1.80
C PHE A 54 21.19 -12.41 -1.80
N PRO A 55 22.18 -12.58 -0.91
CA PRO A 55 23.15 -13.67 -0.97
C PRO A 55 22.53 -15.04 -0.65
N THR A 56 21.38 -15.10 0.01
CA THR A 56 20.76 -16.33 0.45
C THR A 56 19.29 -16.39 0.05
N ALA A 57 18.77 -17.61 -0.18
CA ALA A 57 17.33 -17.79 -0.37
C ALA A 57 16.51 -17.30 0.83
N PHE A 58 17.09 -17.39 2.05
CA PHE A 58 16.46 -16.95 3.28
C PHE A 58 16.19 -15.44 3.28
N SER A 59 17.14 -14.62 2.79
CA SER A 59 16.99 -13.17 2.69
C SER A 59 15.92 -12.74 1.68
N VAL A 60 15.59 -13.59 0.72
CA VAL A 60 14.46 -13.40 -0.21
C VAL A 60 13.12 -13.84 0.41
N ILE A 61 13.12 -15.00 1.06
CA ILE A 61 11.90 -15.62 1.60
C ILE A 61 11.31 -14.78 2.74
N ILE A 62 12.14 -14.23 3.63
CA ILE A 62 11.68 -13.47 4.80
C ILE A 62 10.83 -12.24 4.40
N PRO A 63 11.28 -11.30 3.57
CA PRO A 63 10.44 -10.17 3.17
C PRO A 63 9.21 -10.60 2.37
N VAL A 64 9.32 -11.63 1.52
CA VAL A 64 8.18 -12.16 0.74
C VAL A 64 7.07 -12.66 1.67
N ILE A 65 7.41 -13.44 2.69
CA ILE A 65 6.43 -14.01 3.63
C ILE A 65 5.96 -12.97 4.65
N LEU A 66 6.90 -12.29 5.33
CA LEU A 66 6.58 -11.47 6.49
C LEU A 66 6.15 -10.04 6.15
N ILE A 67 6.45 -9.54 4.94
CA ILE A 67 5.96 -8.24 4.48
C ILE A 67 4.80 -8.43 3.50
N GLY A 68 4.98 -9.19 2.44
CA GLY A 68 3.96 -9.42 1.43
C GLY A 68 2.87 -10.39 1.87
N GLY A 69 3.27 -11.58 2.33
CA GLY A 69 2.37 -12.70 2.64
C GLY A 69 1.48 -12.45 3.86
N VAL A 70 2.02 -11.84 4.91
CA VAL A 70 1.27 -11.56 6.15
C VAL A 70 0.02 -10.72 5.89
N VAL A 71 0.10 -9.75 5.00
CA VAL A 71 -1.06 -8.91 4.61
C VAL A 71 -2.13 -9.74 3.91
N LEU A 72 -1.73 -10.65 3.01
CA LEU A 72 -2.67 -11.57 2.33
C LEU A 72 -3.37 -12.48 3.33
N VAL A 73 -2.61 -13.05 4.28
CA VAL A 73 -3.16 -13.90 5.36
C VAL A 73 -4.18 -13.10 6.19
N SER A 74 -3.91 -11.84 6.50
CA SER A 74 -4.84 -11.00 7.26
C SER A 74 -6.19 -10.80 6.55
N TYR A 75 -6.20 -10.70 5.22
CA TYR A 75 -7.42 -10.62 4.42
C TYR A 75 -8.20 -11.94 4.44
N LEU A 76 -7.52 -13.08 4.32
CA LEU A 76 -8.16 -14.40 4.43
C LEU A 76 -8.78 -14.60 5.80
N VAL A 77 -8.04 -14.30 6.87
CA VAL A 77 -8.53 -14.41 8.25
C VAL A 77 -9.75 -13.50 8.47
N SER A 78 -9.70 -12.26 7.97
CA SER A 78 -10.84 -11.33 8.09
C SER A 78 -12.09 -11.85 7.39
N PHE A 79 -11.93 -12.48 6.24
CA PHE A 79 -13.04 -13.07 5.49
C PHE A 79 -13.67 -14.25 6.25
N ILE A 80 -12.83 -15.12 6.85
CA ILE A 80 -13.30 -16.24 7.67
C ILE A 80 -14.05 -15.75 8.91
N ILE A 81 -13.53 -14.72 9.60
CA ILE A 81 -14.16 -14.15 10.79
C ILE A 81 -15.55 -13.57 10.46
N VAL A 82 -15.63 -12.78 9.39
CA VAL A 82 -16.91 -12.15 9.01
C VAL A 82 -17.92 -13.18 8.51
N LYS A 83 -17.48 -14.25 7.84
CA LYS A 83 -18.37 -15.37 7.49
C LYS A 83 -18.98 -16.03 8.73
N LYS A 84 -18.22 -16.15 9.82
CA LYS A 84 -18.72 -16.71 11.11
C LYS A 84 -19.54 -15.71 11.92
N LYS A 85 -19.28 -14.39 11.75
CA LYS A 85 -19.96 -13.30 12.47
C LYS A 85 -20.48 -12.25 11.48
N PRO A 86 -21.65 -12.45 10.84
CA PRO A 86 -22.18 -11.59 9.78
C PRO A 86 -22.43 -10.13 10.20
N ASN A 87 -22.57 -9.89 11.50
CA ASN A 87 -22.79 -8.54 12.06
C ASN A 87 -21.54 -7.64 12.01
N LEU A 88 -20.37 -8.18 11.65
CA LEU A 88 -19.14 -7.41 11.55
C LEU A 88 -18.97 -6.80 10.16
N ASP A 89 -18.58 -5.52 10.11
CA ASP A 89 -18.18 -4.89 8.84
C ASP A 89 -16.84 -5.48 8.36
N LEU A 90 -16.90 -6.20 7.23
CA LEU A 90 -15.74 -6.82 6.61
C LEU A 90 -14.58 -5.83 6.40
N ARG A 91 -14.88 -4.60 5.97
CA ARG A 91 -13.85 -3.59 5.70
C ARG A 91 -13.15 -3.11 6.98
N ARG A 92 -13.91 -2.98 8.06
CA ARG A 92 -13.38 -2.59 9.37
C ARG A 92 -12.50 -3.71 9.91
N CYS A 93 -12.96 -4.95 9.82
CA CYS A 93 -12.21 -6.14 10.21
C CYS A 93 -10.90 -6.29 9.42
N GLN A 94 -10.96 -6.16 8.09
CA GLN A 94 -9.78 -6.21 7.22
C GLN A 94 -8.74 -5.17 7.57
N ARG A 95 -9.14 -3.91 7.79
CA ARG A 95 -8.20 -2.84 8.16
C ARG A 95 -7.53 -3.10 9.51
N PHE A 96 -8.29 -3.56 10.47
CA PHE A 96 -7.78 -3.84 11.82
C PHE A 96 -6.80 -5.01 11.79
N LEU A 97 -7.18 -6.13 11.18
CA LEU A 97 -6.31 -7.30 11.09
C LEU A 97 -5.08 -7.03 10.23
N ALA A 98 -5.23 -6.36 9.08
CA ALA A 98 -4.08 -6.00 8.25
C ALA A 98 -3.07 -5.14 9.04
N PHE A 99 -3.53 -4.23 9.88
CA PHE A 99 -2.66 -3.41 10.71
C PHE A 99 -1.90 -4.25 11.76
N ILE A 100 -2.59 -5.13 12.50
CA ILE A 100 -1.97 -6.00 13.52
C ILE A 100 -0.98 -6.96 12.88
N PHE A 101 -1.41 -7.63 11.80
CA PHE A 101 -0.57 -8.61 11.11
C PHE A 101 0.66 -7.93 10.50
N SER A 102 0.50 -6.75 9.89
CA SER A 102 1.64 -5.99 9.37
C SER A 102 2.60 -5.59 10.49
N PHE A 103 2.11 -5.12 11.64
CA PHE A 103 2.98 -4.74 12.75
C PHE A 103 3.81 -5.93 13.24
N ILE A 104 3.18 -7.08 13.48
CA ILE A 104 3.85 -8.30 13.95
C ILE A 104 4.81 -8.84 12.88
N GLY A 105 4.36 -8.93 11.63
CA GLY A 105 5.17 -9.45 10.53
C GLY A 105 6.40 -8.58 10.23
N TYR A 106 6.22 -7.27 10.21
CA TYR A 106 7.32 -6.32 9.92
C TYR A 106 8.33 -6.25 11.09
N LEU A 107 7.86 -6.33 12.33
CA LEU A 107 8.72 -6.45 13.51
C LEU A 107 9.54 -7.75 13.46
N ALA A 108 8.89 -8.88 13.17
CA ALA A 108 9.58 -10.16 13.03
C ALA A 108 10.62 -10.14 11.90
N ALA A 109 10.26 -9.61 10.72
CA ALA A 109 11.18 -9.46 9.60
C ALA A 109 12.38 -8.58 9.99
N PHE A 110 12.15 -7.48 10.70
CA PHE A 110 13.18 -6.56 11.16
C PHE A 110 14.15 -7.24 12.14
N ILE A 111 13.64 -7.95 13.15
CA ILE A 111 14.48 -8.68 14.12
C ILE A 111 15.30 -9.76 13.40
N ILE A 112 14.67 -10.55 12.53
CA ILE A 112 15.36 -11.61 11.79
C ILE A 112 16.47 -11.02 10.90
N SER A 113 16.21 -9.91 10.21
CA SER A 113 17.19 -9.28 9.34
C SER A 113 18.44 -8.79 10.10
N ILE A 114 18.26 -8.28 11.32
CA ILE A 114 19.39 -7.91 12.21
C ILE A 114 20.16 -9.16 12.65
N CYS A 115 19.46 -10.17 13.17
CA CYS A 115 20.09 -11.41 13.67
C CYS A 115 20.86 -12.14 12.58
N CYS A 116 20.35 -12.17 11.35
CA CYS A 116 20.94 -12.84 10.21
C CYS A 116 21.91 -11.95 9.40
N LYS A 117 22.15 -10.71 9.85
CA LYS A 117 23.06 -9.75 9.21
C LYS A 117 22.81 -9.59 7.71
N PHE A 118 21.55 -9.29 7.36
CA PHE A 118 21.16 -9.05 5.97
C PHE A 118 21.95 -7.88 5.36
N SER A 119 22.02 -7.82 4.04
CA SER A 119 22.68 -6.75 3.31
C SER A 119 22.10 -5.36 3.65
N ARG A 120 22.87 -4.30 3.43
CA ARG A 120 22.41 -2.92 3.66
C ARG A 120 21.10 -2.62 2.90
N LEU A 121 21.00 -3.06 1.64
CA LEU A 121 19.78 -2.89 0.84
C LEU A 121 18.58 -3.56 1.48
N GLU A 122 18.73 -4.84 1.88
CA GLU A 122 17.67 -5.60 2.53
C GLU A 122 17.27 -5.00 3.87
N MET A 123 18.26 -4.60 4.69
CA MET A 123 18.02 -3.94 5.98
C MET A 123 17.23 -2.64 5.80
N THR A 124 17.66 -1.77 4.86
CA THR A 124 16.94 -0.54 4.56
C THR A 124 15.51 -0.83 4.09
N PHE A 125 15.35 -1.84 3.23
CA PHE A 125 14.03 -2.25 2.73
C PHE A 125 13.10 -2.70 3.86
N ILE A 126 13.52 -3.65 4.69
CA ILE A 126 12.72 -4.24 5.76
C ILE A 126 12.42 -3.21 6.86
N SER A 127 13.46 -2.46 7.28
CA SER A 127 13.31 -1.46 8.34
C SER A 127 12.36 -0.33 7.98
N THR A 128 12.30 0.07 6.70
CA THR A 128 11.31 1.08 6.27
C THR A 128 9.88 0.61 6.49
N TYR A 129 9.55 -0.64 6.15
CA TYR A 129 8.21 -1.16 6.42
C TYR A 129 7.92 -1.17 7.92
N PHE A 130 8.90 -1.58 8.73
CA PHE A 130 8.76 -1.58 10.18
C PHE A 130 8.58 -0.16 10.74
N PHE A 131 9.45 0.78 10.41
CA PHE A 131 9.31 2.16 10.88
C PHE A 131 8.05 2.85 10.35
N THR A 132 7.64 2.55 9.13
CA THR A 132 6.37 3.06 8.58
C THR A 132 5.19 2.63 9.44
N VAL A 133 5.11 1.36 9.81
CA VAL A 133 3.99 0.88 10.65
C VAL A 133 4.09 1.44 12.08
N CYS A 134 5.29 1.69 12.61
CA CYS A 134 5.48 2.40 13.88
C CYS A 134 4.93 3.84 13.81
N PHE A 135 5.28 4.61 12.77
CA PHE A 135 4.73 5.96 12.59
C PHE A 135 3.21 5.96 12.40
N LEU A 136 2.66 5.02 11.63
CA LEU A 136 1.21 4.85 11.50
C LEU A 136 0.57 4.53 12.87
N SER A 137 1.23 3.75 13.72
CA SER A 137 0.77 3.42 15.07
C SER A 137 0.75 4.66 15.96
N ILE A 138 1.82 5.46 15.93
CA ILE A 138 1.92 6.72 16.67
C ILE A 138 0.79 7.67 16.27
N PHE A 139 0.56 7.91 14.98
CA PHE A 139 -0.55 8.75 14.54
C PHE A 139 -1.91 8.21 15.00
N ASN A 140 -2.09 6.88 14.96
CA ASN A 140 -3.34 6.26 15.41
C ASN A 140 -3.56 6.43 16.92
N LEU A 141 -2.51 6.37 17.75
CA LEU A 141 -2.58 6.67 19.20
C LEU A 141 -3.07 8.09 19.45
N PHE A 142 -2.62 9.06 18.66
CA PHE A 142 -3.11 10.45 18.71
C PHE A 142 -4.47 10.66 18.02
N LYS A 143 -5.18 9.59 17.67
CA LYS A 143 -6.46 9.62 16.94
C LYS A 143 -6.40 10.31 15.57
N ILE A 144 -5.21 10.45 15.00
CA ILE A 144 -4.97 11.01 13.67
C ILE A 144 -4.99 9.86 12.68
N LYS A 145 -6.00 9.83 11.82
CA LYS A 145 -6.15 8.76 10.81
C LYS A 145 -5.20 8.98 9.65
N ALA A 146 -4.11 8.25 9.60
CA ALA A 146 -3.25 8.11 8.42
C ALA A 146 -3.67 6.89 7.58
N SER A 147 -3.39 6.92 6.28
CA SER A 147 -3.76 5.85 5.35
C SER A 147 -2.64 4.82 5.21
N GLY A 148 -2.80 3.65 5.83
CA GLY A 148 -1.90 2.51 5.60
C GLY A 148 -1.88 2.03 4.14
N HIS A 149 -2.97 2.24 3.38
CA HIS A 149 -3.01 1.95 1.95
C HIS A 149 -2.08 2.90 1.16
N ALA A 150 -2.09 4.20 1.47
CA ALA A 150 -1.19 5.16 0.84
C ALA A 150 0.27 4.88 1.22
N ALA A 151 0.54 4.59 2.49
CA ALA A 151 1.86 4.19 2.95
C ALA A 151 2.39 2.95 2.23
N GLY A 152 1.56 1.91 2.12
CA GLY A 152 1.93 0.67 1.44
C GLY A 152 2.08 0.79 -0.09
N ILE A 153 1.50 1.81 -0.73
CA ILE A 153 1.74 2.12 -2.14
C ILE A 153 3.07 2.86 -2.29
N PHE A 154 3.32 3.85 -1.44
CA PHE A 154 4.48 4.71 -1.59
C PHE A 154 5.79 3.99 -1.26
N GLY A 155 5.80 3.08 -0.28
CA GLY A 155 6.98 2.29 0.08
C GLY A 155 7.64 1.62 -1.13
N PRO A 156 6.97 0.71 -1.84
CA PRO A 156 7.52 0.08 -3.04
C PRO A 156 8.02 1.08 -4.09
N LEU A 157 7.29 2.17 -4.31
CA LEU A 157 7.62 3.15 -5.35
C LEU A 157 8.91 3.94 -5.03
N ILE A 158 9.10 4.36 -3.78
CA ILE A 158 10.31 5.07 -3.37
C ILE A 158 11.55 4.18 -3.47
N TYR A 159 11.39 2.88 -3.21
CA TYR A 159 12.48 1.90 -3.35
C TYR A 159 12.95 1.72 -4.78
N VAL A 160 12.00 1.59 -5.72
CA VAL A 160 12.32 1.47 -7.15
C VAL A 160 13.10 2.70 -7.62
N CYS A 161 12.68 3.89 -7.19
CA CYS A 161 13.38 5.14 -7.52
C CYS A 161 14.79 5.22 -6.93
N TYR A 162 14.95 4.76 -5.69
CA TYR A 162 16.21 4.91 -4.96
C TYR A 162 17.24 3.82 -5.29
N PHE A 163 16.83 2.53 -5.30
CA PHE A 163 17.74 1.41 -5.48
C PHE A 163 17.96 0.97 -6.92
N ILE A 164 17.11 1.40 -7.86
CA ILE A 164 17.26 1.03 -9.27
C ILE A 164 17.73 2.22 -10.07
N ASN A 165 16.87 3.22 -10.27
CA ASN A 165 17.22 4.41 -10.99
C ASN A 165 16.20 5.53 -10.75
N ILE A 166 16.67 6.78 -10.63
CA ILE A 166 15.84 7.96 -10.40
C ILE A 166 14.81 8.19 -11.51
N TRP A 167 15.08 7.78 -12.75
CA TRP A 167 14.14 7.91 -13.86
C TRP A 167 12.83 7.14 -13.66
N TYR A 168 12.83 6.12 -12.81
CA TYR A 168 11.60 5.43 -12.39
C TYR A 168 10.66 6.30 -11.57
N CYS A 169 11.09 7.47 -11.09
CA CYS A 169 10.20 8.42 -10.43
C CYS A 169 9.04 8.88 -11.34
N ILE A 170 9.24 8.92 -12.67
CA ILE A 170 8.18 9.32 -13.61
C ILE A 170 7.03 8.29 -13.60
N PRO A 171 7.23 7.00 -13.94
CA PRO A 171 6.15 6.02 -13.89
C PRO A 171 5.62 5.78 -12.46
N CYS A 172 6.48 5.83 -11.44
CA CYS A 172 6.07 5.72 -10.05
C CYS A 172 5.12 6.86 -9.62
N SER A 173 5.40 8.08 -10.05
CA SER A 173 4.52 9.23 -9.80
C SER A 173 3.15 9.05 -10.48
N ILE A 174 3.11 8.55 -11.71
CA ILE A 174 1.86 8.26 -12.42
C ILE A 174 1.03 7.22 -11.64
N ILE A 175 1.65 6.16 -11.15
CA ILE A 175 0.99 5.13 -10.32
C ILE A 175 0.46 5.74 -9.02
N LEU A 176 1.28 6.54 -8.33
CA LEU A 176 0.93 7.19 -7.08
C LEU A 176 -0.27 8.13 -7.23
N PHE A 177 -0.21 9.06 -8.20
CA PHE A 177 -1.28 10.02 -8.45
C PHE A 177 -2.57 9.35 -8.93
N SER A 178 -2.46 8.34 -9.79
CA SER A 178 -3.62 7.55 -10.24
C SER A 178 -4.30 6.83 -9.07
N SER A 179 -3.53 6.24 -8.17
CA SER A 179 -4.04 5.57 -6.97
C SER A 179 -4.66 6.55 -5.97
N MET A 180 -4.02 7.72 -5.79
CA MET A 180 -4.56 8.81 -4.98
C MET A 180 -5.91 9.26 -5.54
N TRP A 181 -5.98 9.59 -6.83
CA TRP A 181 -7.22 9.98 -7.49
C TRP A 181 -8.32 8.92 -7.31
N ALA A 182 -8.02 7.64 -7.58
CA ALA A 182 -8.98 6.56 -7.44
C ALA A 182 -9.49 6.41 -5.99
N SER A 183 -8.61 6.57 -4.99
CA SER A 183 -8.96 6.50 -3.58
C SER A 183 -9.85 7.65 -3.13
N LEU A 184 -9.57 8.87 -3.62
CA LEU A 184 -10.38 10.08 -3.35
C LEU A 184 -11.72 10.00 -4.06
N TYR A 185 -11.74 9.64 -5.35
CA TYR A 185 -12.96 9.50 -6.16
C TYR A 185 -13.93 8.48 -5.54
N LEU A 186 -13.42 7.37 -5.05
CA LEU A 186 -14.22 6.33 -4.37
C LEU A 186 -14.54 6.69 -2.91
N LYS A 187 -14.17 7.87 -2.43
CA LYS A 187 -14.37 8.34 -1.04
C LYS A 187 -13.86 7.34 0.00
N ARG A 188 -12.73 6.66 -0.28
CA ARG A 188 -12.13 5.69 0.64
C ARG A 188 -11.24 6.34 1.68
N HIS A 189 -10.56 7.40 1.29
CA HIS A 189 -9.67 8.22 2.12
C HIS A 189 -9.88 9.69 1.78
N THR A 190 -9.57 10.57 2.73
CA THR A 190 -9.42 12.00 2.46
C THR A 190 -8.00 12.29 1.98
N LEU A 191 -7.79 13.41 1.31
CA LEU A 191 -6.46 13.85 0.88
C LEU A 191 -5.50 13.91 2.08
N LYS A 192 -5.95 14.46 3.21
CA LYS A 192 -5.15 14.54 4.45
C LYS A 192 -4.69 13.15 4.92
N GLN A 193 -5.59 12.16 4.93
CA GLN A 193 -5.23 10.80 5.32
C GLN A 193 -4.22 10.17 4.36
N PHE A 194 -4.35 10.45 3.06
CA PHE A 194 -3.43 9.95 2.04
C PHE A 194 -2.04 10.55 2.21
N LEU A 195 -1.95 11.87 2.37
CA LEU A 195 -0.69 12.59 2.58
C LEU A 195 0.00 12.19 3.89
N LEU A 196 -0.75 11.95 4.96
CA LEU A 196 -0.19 11.45 6.22
C LEU A 196 0.39 10.03 6.06
N GLY A 197 -0.26 9.15 5.28
CA GLY A 197 0.31 7.84 4.97
C GLY A 197 1.61 7.94 4.18
N PHE A 198 1.66 8.84 3.21
CA PHE A 198 2.87 9.16 2.47
C PHE A 198 3.98 9.66 3.40
N LEU A 199 3.68 10.61 4.30
CA LEU A 199 4.63 11.14 5.27
C LEU A 199 5.20 10.04 6.18
N CYS A 200 4.36 9.12 6.69
CA CYS A 200 4.83 8.01 7.51
C CYS A 200 5.89 7.16 6.80
N THR A 201 5.67 6.88 5.52
CA THR A 201 6.64 6.08 4.74
C THR A 201 7.91 6.86 4.44
N THR A 202 7.80 8.16 4.12
CA THR A 202 8.98 9.01 3.92
C THR A 202 9.85 9.06 5.17
N LEU A 203 9.24 9.28 6.34
CA LEU A 203 9.96 9.28 7.62
C LEU A 203 10.58 7.92 7.91
N GLY A 204 9.84 6.83 7.68
CA GLY A 204 10.36 5.47 7.84
C GLY A 204 11.54 5.19 6.92
N PHE A 205 11.48 5.62 5.68
CA PHE A 205 12.55 5.46 4.70
C PHE A 205 13.80 6.28 5.07
N ILE A 206 13.63 7.57 5.41
CA ILE A 206 14.76 8.43 5.85
C ILE A 206 15.45 7.82 7.07
N LEU A 207 14.66 7.41 8.07
CA LEU A 207 15.21 6.79 9.28
C LEU A 207 15.97 5.51 8.95
N SER A 208 15.47 4.70 8.03
CA SER A 208 16.14 3.47 7.60
C SER A 208 17.48 3.73 6.91
N ILE A 209 17.57 4.76 6.06
CA ILE A 209 18.83 5.13 5.38
C ILE A 209 19.86 5.70 6.38
N ILE A 210 19.39 6.41 7.41
CA ILE A 210 20.30 6.97 8.43
C ILE A 210 20.90 5.87 9.31
N ILE A 211 20.13 4.83 9.61
CA ILE A 211 20.55 3.76 10.52
C ILE A 211 21.41 2.71 9.80
N PHE A 212 21.10 2.43 8.55
CA PHE A 212 21.72 1.37 7.75
C PHE A 212 22.39 1.91 6.49
#